data_480dde4cfb464aa265d23f30ce893857
#
_entry.id   480dde4cfb464aa265d23f30ce893857
#
_cell.length_a   1.000
_cell.length_b   1.000
_cell.length_c   1.000
_cell.angle_alpha   90.00
_cell.angle_beta   90.00
_cell.angle_gamma   90.00
#
_symmetry.space_group_name_H-M   'P 1'
#
loop_
_entity.id
_entity.type
_entity.pdbx_description
1 polymer ?
#
loop_
_entity_poly.entity_id
_entity_poly.type
_entity_poly.pdbx_seq_one_letter_code
_entity_poly.pdbx_strand_id
1 'polypeptide(L)'
;MLVLALDTSTECCSAALMLGDGDIRLRAQITERGHAELILPMIDELLREAGIRLVDLDGLAFGRGPGAFTGLRVAAGVVQGLGIGADLPVAPISSLAAVAAQVAANVEAQATARMTGQLTAGSPGDGILVCNDARMGEVYWATFRCAAAHDAPVELTAERVSPPELVTIESGVRHVAGNGIVRHPALRERLLGAGLQFHEDLYPRADTIAHLGARVLGAGLGVSAEQALPTYVRDDVARPSSVPVMGMS
;
A
#
# COMPACT_ATOMS: atom_id res chain seq x y z
N MET A 1 18.84 9.58 -2.04
CA MET A 1 18.58 8.95 -0.72
C MET A 1 18.63 7.44 -0.87
N LEU A 2 19.14 6.76 0.15
CA LEU A 2 19.11 5.31 0.28
C LEU A 2 17.95 4.93 1.20
N VAL A 3 16.87 4.39 0.66
CA VAL A 3 15.66 4.05 1.43
C VAL A 3 15.32 2.59 1.27
N LEU A 4 15.22 1.88 2.39
CA LEU A 4 14.69 0.52 2.41
C LEU A 4 13.20 0.59 2.75
N ALA A 5 12.37 0.00 1.90
CA ALA A 5 10.92 -0.05 2.10
C ALA A 5 10.40 -1.47 2.17
N LEU A 6 9.26 -1.67 2.85
CA LEU A 6 8.59 -2.96 2.89
C LEU A 6 7.07 -2.85 3.02
N ASP A 7 6.37 -3.87 2.54
CA ASP A 7 4.94 -4.06 2.77
C ASP A 7 4.61 -5.54 2.98
N THR A 8 3.75 -5.77 3.96
CA THR A 8 3.18 -7.09 4.26
C THR A 8 1.69 -6.97 4.57
N SER A 9 1.06 -5.88 4.15
CA SER A 9 -0.34 -5.54 4.49
C SER A 9 -1.39 -6.34 3.73
N THR A 10 -0.99 -6.99 2.63
CA THR A 10 -1.85 -7.81 1.76
C THR A 10 -1.17 -9.15 1.44
N GLU A 11 -1.67 -9.89 0.45
CA GLU A 11 -1.01 -11.09 -0.06
C GLU A 11 0.34 -10.82 -0.75
N CYS A 12 0.63 -9.58 -1.09
CA CYS A 12 1.93 -9.19 -1.65
C CYS A 12 2.91 -8.89 -0.52
N CYS A 13 3.79 -9.85 -0.21
CA CYS A 13 4.95 -9.61 0.63
C CYS A 13 6.05 -8.98 -0.22
N SER A 14 6.53 -7.78 0.12
CA SER A 14 7.53 -7.08 -0.70
C SER A 14 8.52 -6.27 0.12
N ALA A 15 9.77 -6.22 -0.37
CA ALA A 15 10.82 -5.32 0.09
C ALA A 15 11.45 -4.62 -1.11
N ALA A 16 11.88 -3.38 -0.96
CA ALA A 16 12.56 -2.62 -2.01
C ALA A 16 13.67 -1.76 -1.41
N LEU A 17 14.76 -1.64 -2.15
CA LEU A 17 15.88 -0.75 -1.85
C LEU A 17 15.98 0.30 -2.94
N MET A 18 15.72 1.55 -2.59
CA MET A 18 15.95 2.70 -3.46
C MET A 18 17.38 3.20 -3.27
N LEU A 19 18.12 3.31 -4.38
CA LEU A 19 19.49 3.77 -4.43
C LEU A 19 19.58 5.29 -4.62
N GLY A 20 20.76 5.87 -4.37
CA GLY A 20 20.96 7.31 -4.37
C GLY A 20 20.73 7.98 -5.74
N ASP A 21 20.83 7.23 -6.84
CA ASP A 21 20.54 7.64 -8.21
C ASP A 21 19.06 7.51 -8.61
N GLY A 22 18.23 6.97 -7.69
CA GLY A 22 16.81 6.75 -7.91
C GLY A 22 16.47 5.37 -8.47
N ASP A 23 17.46 4.51 -8.75
CA ASP A 23 17.22 3.11 -9.10
C ASP A 23 16.59 2.35 -7.93
N ILE A 24 15.67 1.44 -8.23
CA ILE A 24 14.97 0.64 -7.22
C ILE A 24 15.12 -0.84 -7.51
N ARG A 25 15.63 -1.56 -6.52
CA ARG A 25 15.65 -3.02 -6.52
C ARG A 25 14.49 -3.53 -5.70
N LEU A 26 13.71 -4.46 -6.27
CA LEU A 26 12.49 -4.99 -5.67
C LEU A 26 12.58 -6.51 -5.47
N ARG A 27 12.08 -6.98 -4.35
CA ARG A 27 11.69 -8.37 -4.11
C ARG A 27 10.21 -8.38 -3.74
N ALA A 28 9.44 -9.20 -4.43
CA ALA A 28 8.01 -9.32 -4.17
C ALA A 28 7.56 -10.77 -4.41
N GLN A 29 6.68 -11.25 -3.54
CA GLN A 29 6.09 -12.57 -3.65
C GLN A 29 4.63 -12.52 -3.22
N ILE A 30 3.75 -13.07 -4.05
CA ILE A 30 2.34 -13.26 -3.68
C ILE A 30 2.23 -14.53 -2.84
N THR A 31 1.74 -14.38 -1.62
CA THR A 31 1.54 -15.49 -0.68
C THR A 31 0.42 -15.20 0.29
N GLU A 32 -0.35 -16.21 0.66
CA GLU A 32 -1.41 -16.06 1.67
C GLU A 32 -0.86 -16.07 3.11
N ARG A 33 0.32 -16.64 3.31
CA ARG A 33 0.96 -16.82 4.62
C ARG A 33 2.49 -16.79 4.49
N GLY A 34 3.19 -16.66 5.62
CA GLY A 34 4.66 -16.75 5.62
C GLY A 34 5.37 -15.41 5.40
N HIS A 35 4.68 -14.27 5.55
CA HIS A 35 5.30 -12.95 5.38
C HIS A 35 6.47 -12.72 6.36
N ALA A 36 6.34 -13.21 7.60
CA ALA A 36 7.39 -13.07 8.62
C ALA A 36 8.67 -13.81 8.26
N GLU A 37 8.52 -14.98 7.61
CA GLU A 37 9.64 -15.82 7.17
C GLU A 37 10.31 -15.25 5.90
N LEU A 38 9.57 -14.53 5.07
CA LEU A 38 10.04 -14.03 3.77
C LEU A 38 10.70 -12.65 3.85
N ILE A 39 10.17 -11.75 4.68
CA ILE A 39 10.53 -10.33 4.60
C ILE A 39 11.99 -10.05 4.96
N LEU A 40 12.52 -10.65 6.03
CA LEU A 40 13.91 -10.45 6.44
C LEU A 40 14.91 -11.02 5.42
N PRO A 41 14.74 -12.25 4.86
CA PRO A 41 15.54 -12.71 3.73
C PRO A 41 15.53 -11.79 2.52
N MET A 42 14.35 -11.25 2.11
CA MET A 42 14.25 -10.29 1.01
C MET A 42 15.09 -9.03 1.26
N ILE A 43 15.06 -8.52 2.50
CA ILE A 43 15.83 -7.35 2.91
C ILE A 43 17.34 -7.64 2.85
N ASP A 44 17.77 -8.77 3.41
CA ASP A 44 19.18 -9.18 3.42
C ASP A 44 19.73 -9.34 1.98
N GLU A 45 18.97 -9.98 1.10
CA GLU A 45 19.33 -10.12 -0.30
C GLU A 45 19.52 -8.76 -0.99
N LEU A 46 18.59 -7.82 -0.81
CA LEU A 46 18.67 -6.48 -1.40
C LEU A 46 19.90 -5.70 -0.93
N LEU A 47 20.16 -5.69 0.37
CA LEU A 47 21.31 -5.00 0.96
C LEU A 47 22.62 -5.63 0.50
N ARG A 48 22.74 -6.97 0.53
CA ARG A 48 23.91 -7.71 0.11
C ARG A 48 24.23 -7.51 -1.39
N GLU A 49 23.21 -7.57 -2.26
CA GLU A 49 23.39 -7.34 -3.70
C GLU A 49 23.80 -5.90 -4.05
N ALA A 50 23.36 -4.95 -3.24
CA ALA A 50 23.75 -3.54 -3.39
C ALA A 50 25.10 -3.24 -2.77
N GLY A 51 25.64 -4.11 -1.91
CA GLY A 51 26.85 -3.85 -1.13
C GLY A 51 26.65 -2.75 -0.08
N ILE A 52 25.41 -2.56 0.41
CA ILE A 52 25.00 -1.52 1.35
C ILE A 52 24.71 -2.16 2.70
N ARG A 53 25.21 -1.56 3.78
CA ARG A 53 24.87 -1.97 5.15
C ARG A 53 23.61 -1.24 5.62
N LEU A 54 22.89 -1.79 6.57
CA LEU A 54 21.70 -1.15 7.16
C LEU A 54 22.00 0.27 7.68
N VAL A 55 23.15 0.47 8.30
CA VAL A 55 23.58 1.78 8.87
C VAL A 55 23.96 2.81 7.81
N ASP A 56 24.09 2.44 6.55
CA ASP A 56 24.39 3.33 5.43
C ASP A 56 23.09 3.92 4.81
N LEU A 57 21.91 3.47 5.24
CA LEU A 57 20.63 3.97 4.77
C LEU A 57 20.31 5.35 5.36
N ASP A 58 19.58 6.14 4.60
CA ASP A 58 19.05 7.45 5.06
C ASP A 58 17.73 7.30 5.85
N GLY A 59 17.03 6.17 5.71
CA GLY A 59 15.80 5.87 6.43
C GLY A 59 15.06 4.65 5.90
N LEU A 60 13.98 4.33 6.61
CA LEU A 60 13.10 3.21 6.31
C LEU A 60 11.71 3.71 5.92
N ALA A 61 10.97 2.91 5.13
CA ALA A 61 9.57 3.15 4.84
C ALA A 61 8.76 1.86 4.97
N PHE A 62 7.49 1.95 5.33
CA PHE A 62 6.64 0.77 5.38
C PHE A 62 5.18 1.09 5.10
N GLY A 63 4.43 0.11 4.59
CA GLY A 63 2.99 0.18 4.49
C GLY A 63 2.35 0.11 5.87
N ARG A 64 1.87 1.27 6.37
CA ARG A 64 1.24 1.38 7.69
C ARG A 64 -0.17 0.78 7.74
N GLY A 65 -0.72 0.41 6.57
CA GLY A 65 -2.10 0.00 6.42
C GLY A 65 -2.97 1.07 5.72
N PRO A 66 -4.29 0.81 5.63
CA PRO A 66 -4.98 -0.35 6.17
C PRO A 66 -4.65 -1.65 5.44
N GLY A 67 -4.86 -2.79 6.12
CA GLY A 67 -4.57 -4.11 5.58
C GLY A 67 -4.75 -5.23 6.60
N ALA A 68 -4.21 -6.42 6.28
CA ALA A 68 -4.29 -7.60 7.13
C ALA A 68 -3.58 -7.38 8.47
N PHE A 69 -4.31 -7.59 9.56
CA PHE A 69 -3.87 -7.33 10.94
C PHE A 69 -2.50 -7.94 11.31
N THR A 70 -2.28 -9.20 10.95
CA THR A 70 -1.00 -9.86 11.20
C THR A 70 0.11 -9.26 10.34
N GLY A 71 -0.17 -9.03 9.05
CA GLY A 71 0.80 -8.45 8.13
C GLY A 71 1.26 -7.07 8.58
N LEU A 72 0.33 -6.19 8.96
CA LEU A 72 0.68 -4.85 9.45
C LEU A 72 1.63 -4.88 10.65
N ARG A 73 1.45 -5.86 11.56
CA ARG A 73 2.34 -6.01 12.72
C ARG A 73 3.70 -6.57 12.34
N VAL A 74 3.77 -7.44 11.34
CA VAL A 74 5.04 -7.92 10.79
C VAL A 74 5.82 -6.75 10.22
N ALA A 75 5.21 -5.92 9.35
CA ALA A 75 5.87 -4.75 8.77
C ALA A 75 6.36 -3.78 9.87
N ALA A 76 5.47 -3.39 10.79
CA ALA A 76 5.80 -2.47 11.86
C ALA A 76 6.93 -3.02 12.76
N GLY A 77 6.85 -4.27 13.19
CA GLY A 77 7.89 -4.89 14.03
C GLY A 77 9.26 -4.96 13.35
N VAL A 78 9.28 -5.25 12.04
CA VAL A 78 10.52 -5.29 11.26
C VAL A 78 11.13 -3.89 11.14
N VAL A 79 10.35 -2.86 10.74
CA VAL A 79 10.91 -1.50 10.61
C VAL A 79 11.32 -0.91 11.96
N GLN A 80 10.59 -1.21 13.04
CA GLN A 80 10.96 -0.79 14.39
C GLN A 80 12.29 -1.43 14.80
N GLY A 81 12.44 -2.75 14.62
CA GLY A 81 13.68 -3.44 14.95
C GLY A 81 14.88 -2.94 14.16
N LEU A 82 14.74 -2.74 12.85
CA LEU A 82 15.79 -2.20 11.98
C LEU A 82 16.08 -0.73 12.31
N GLY A 83 15.05 0.09 12.51
CA GLY A 83 15.19 1.52 12.82
C GLY A 83 15.86 1.78 14.16
N ILE A 84 15.50 1.03 15.21
CA ILE A 84 16.18 1.10 16.51
C ILE A 84 17.62 0.61 16.38
N GLY A 85 17.86 -0.50 15.66
CA GLY A 85 19.19 -1.07 15.52
C GLY A 85 20.20 -0.21 14.77
N ALA A 86 19.74 0.68 13.88
CA ALA A 86 20.56 1.52 13.03
C ALA A 86 20.33 3.04 13.22
N ASP A 87 19.51 3.44 14.19
CA ASP A 87 19.13 4.84 14.48
C ASP A 87 18.57 5.56 13.24
N LEU A 88 17.63 4.90 12.54
CA LEU A 88 17.07 5.38 11.29
C LEU A 88 15.64 5.92 11.46
N PRO A 89 15.29 7.06 10.84
CA PRO A 89 13.93 7.53 10.77
C PRO A 89 13.07 6.62 9.88
N VAL A 90 11.77 6.58 10.17
CA VAL A 90 10.80 5.73 9.47
C VAL A 90 9.71 6.58 8.84
N ALA A 91 9.35 6.30 7.58
CA ALA A 91 8.21 6.88 6.88
C ALA A 91 7.04 5.89 6.84
N PRO A 92 5.94 6.13 7.60
CA PRO A 92 4.73 5.34 7.52
C PRO A 92 3.90 5.78 6.32
N ILE A 93 3.67 4.89 5.35
CA ILE A 93 2.95 5.16 4.10
C ILE A 93 1.61 4.42 4.09
N SER A 94 0.55 5.10 3.68
CA SER A 94 -0.74 4.45 3.47
C SER A 94 -0.65 3.36 2.40
N SER A 95 -1.14 2.16 2.72
CA SER A 95 -1.19 1.06 1.75
C SER A 95 -2.15 1.35 0.59
N LEU A 96 -3.25 2.09 0.84
CA LEU A 96 -4.16 2.52 -0.23
C LEU A 96 -3.52 3.62 -1.09
N ALA A 97 -2.83 4.59 -0.47
CA ALA A 97 -2.10 5.62 -1.21
C ALA A 97 -0.99 5.03 -2.11
N ALA A 98 -0.31 3.97 -1.64
CA ALA A 98 0.68 3.26 -2.46
C ALA A 98 0.04 2.64 -3.73
N VAL A 99 -1.16 2.07 -3.64
CA VAL A 99 -1.90 1.58 -4.82
C VAL A 99 -2.30 2.74 -5.74
N ALA A 100 -2.80 3.85 -5.19
CA ALA A 100 -3.16 5.04 -5.99
C ALA A 100 -1.96 5.60 -6.77
N ALA A 101 -0.79 5.66 -6.14
CA ALA A 101 0.46 6.11 -6.78
C ALA A 101 0.89 5.18 -7.93
N GLN A 102 0.71 3.86 -7.80
CA GLN A 102 0.95 2.92 -8.89
C GLN A 102 0.03 3.17 -10.09
N VAL A 103 -1.26 3.46 -9.84
CA VAL A 103 -2.20 3.82 -10.92
C VAL A 103 -1.73 5.06 -11.64
N ALA A 104 -1.35 6.12 -10.93
CA ALA A 104 -0.85 7.36 -11.51
C ALA A 104 0.39 7.11 -12.39
N ALA A 105 1.35 6.32 -11.92
CA ALA A 105 2.54 5.95 -12.69
C ALA A 105 2.19 5.16 -13.95
N ASN A 106 1.25 4.21 -13.87
CA ASN A 106 0.79 3.44 -15.02
C ASN A 106 0.08 4.32 -16.07
N VAL A 107 -0.77 5.26 -15.62
CA VAL A 107 -1.47 6.22 -16.50
C VAL A 107 -0.49 7.13 -17.22
N GLU A 108 0.51 7.66 -16.50
CA GLU A 108 1.54 8.51 -17.10
C GLU A 108 2.43 7.76 -18.09
N ALA A 109 2.86 6.55 -17.76
CA ALA A 109 3.65 5.70 -18.65
C ALA A 109 2.86 5.38 -19.93
N GLN A 110 1.57 5.09 -19.81
CA GLN A 110 0.68 4.89 -20.96
C GLN A 110 0.48 6.18 -21.77
N ALA A 111 0.33 7.33 -21.16
CA ALA A 111 0.21 8.61 -21.85
C ALA A 111 1.49 8.93 -22.65
N THR A 112 2.65 8.72 -22.07
CA THR A 112 3.95 8.90 -22.73
C THR A 112 4.12 7.95 -23.92
N ALA A 113 3.76 6.68 -23.78
CA ALA A 113 3.79 5.70 -24.87
C ALA A 113 2.83 6.06 -26.03
N ARG A 114 1.76 6.80 -25.74
CA ARG A 114 0.72 7.20 -26.72
C ARG A 114 1.04 8.48 -27.50
N MET A 115 1.95 9.31 -27.06
CA MET A 115 2.47 10.40 -27.89
C MET A 115 3.08 9.87 -29.18
N THR A 116 3.26 8.55 -29.30
CA THR A 116 3.69 7.82 -30.51
C THR A 116 2.52 7.21 -31.32
N GLY A 117 1.25 7.45 -30.95
CA GLY A 117 0.04 7.06 -31.73
C GLY A 117 -0.92 6.11 -31.01
N GLN A 118 -2.11 6.62 -30.76
CA GLN A 118 -3.39 5.96 -30.38
C GLN A 118 -3.67 5.64 -28.92
N LEU A 119 -4.88 6.03 -28.51
CA LEU A 119 -5.79 5.68 -27.40
C LEU A 119 -5.98 6.75 -26.31
N THR A 120 -7.23 6.90 -25.87
CA THR A 120 -7.63 7.81 -24.79
C THR A 120 -7.13 7.29 -23.43
N ALA A 121 -6.20 8.01 -22.83
CA ALA A 121 -5.76 7.75 -21.47
C ALA A 121 -6.52 8.66 -20.50
N GLY A 122 -6.65 8.24 -19.25
CA GLY A 122 -6.98 9.14 -18.17
C GLY A 122 -6.00 10.32 -18.10
N SER A 123 -6.45 11.45 -17.56
CA SER A 123 -5.61 12.63 -17.43
C SER A 123 -4.90 12.64 -16.07
N PRO A 124 -3.67 13.16 -15.98
CA PRO A 124 -3.08 13.45 -14.68
C PRO A 124 -4.03 14.29 -13.83
N GLY A 125 -4.27 13.90 -12.59
CA GLY A 125 -5.20 14.59 -11.70
C GLY A 125 -6.62 13.99 -11.65
N ASP A 126 -6.93 12.94 -12.41
CA ASP A 126 -8.18 12.19 -12.26
C ASP A 126 -8.24 11.52 -10.88
N GLY A 127 -9.47 11.39 -10.34
CA GLY A 127 -9.69 10.68 -9.08
C GLY A 127 -9.49 9.17 -9.23
N ILE A 128 -8.89 8.57 -8.24
CA ILE A 128 -8.58 7.14 -8.15
C ILE A 128 -9.28 6.58 -6.92
N LEU A 129 -10.25 5.69 -7.11
CA LEU A 129 -10.85 4.91 -6.03
C LEU A 129 -10.01 3.65 -5.81
N VAL A 130 -9.49 3.47 -4.61
CA VAL A 130 -8.76 2.26 -4.24
C VAL A 130 -9.64 1.40 -3.35
N CYS A 131 -9.76 0.11 -3.68
CA CYS A 131 -10.53 -0.89 -2.93
C CYS A 131 -9.69 -2.14 -2.71
N ASN A 132 -9.22 -2.37 -1.49
CA ASN A 132 -8.50 -3.59 -1.11
C ASN A 132 -9.41 -4.51 -0.28
N ASP A 133 -9.27 -5.82 -0.44
CA ASP A 133 -10.01 -6.80 0.34
C ASP A 133 -9.70 -6.67 1.84
N ALA A 134 -10.74 -6.47 2.64
CA ALA A 134 -10.61 -6.37 4.10
C ALA A 134 -11.00 -7.67 4.81
N ARG A 135 -11.21 -8.76 4.05
CA ARG A 135 -11.76 -10.01 4.55
C ARG A 135 -13.19 -9.84 5.11
N MET A 136 -13.80 -10.93 5.54
CA MET A 136 -15.14 -10.93 6.17
C MET A 136 -16.25 -10.27 5.33
N GLY A 137 -16.07 -10.22 4.00
CA GLY A 137 -17.05 -9.60 3.09
C GLY A 137 -16.96 -8.07 3.02
N GLU A 138 -15.88 -7.45 3.49
CA GLU A 138 -15.67 -6.01 3.50
C GLU A 138 -14.47 -5.59 2.64
N VAL A 139 -14.39 -4.30 2.36
CA VAL A 139 -13.28 -3.67 1.63
C VAL A 139 -12.70 -2.50 2.42
N TYR A 140 -11.37 -2.36 2.40
CA TYR A 140 -10.70 -1.11 2.73
C TYR A 140 -10.71 -0.23 1.50
N TRP A 141 -11.15 1.02 1.64
CA TRP A 141 -11.24 1.91 0.50
C TRP A 141 -11.04 3.37 0.86
N ALA A 142 -10.55 4.12 -0.11
CA ALA A 142 -10.48 5.58 -0.10
C ALA A 142 -10.33 6.09 -1.54
N THR A 143 -10.60 7.38 -1.73
CA THR A 143 -10.40 8.07 -3.01
C THR A 143 -9.20 9.01 -2.90
N PHE A 144 -8.35 8.96 -3.91
CA PHE A 144 -7.13 9.76 -4.01
C PHE A 144 -7.10 10.56 -5.31
N ARG A 145 -6.22 11.56 -5.35
CA ARG A 145 -5.81 12.26 -6.57
C ARG A 145 -4.29 12.33 -6.60
N CYS A 146 -3.71 12.00 -7.75
CA CYS A 146 -2.28 12.15 -7.99
C CYS A 146 -2.08 13.12 -9.15
N ALA A 147 -1.22 14.13 -8.98
CA ALA A 147 -0.93 15.10 -10.03
C ALA A 147 0.00 14.53 -11.10
N ALA A 148 0.97 13.70 -10.70
CA ALA A 148 1.91 13.01 -11.59
C ALA A 148 2.36 11.68 -10.97
N ALA A 149 3.09 10.86 -11.75
CA ALA A 149 3.77 9.67 -11.27
C ALA A 149 4.69 10.03 -10.10
N HIS A 150 4.70 9.17 -9.11
CA HIS A 150 5.51 9.33 -7.90
C HIS A 150 5.20 10.56 -7.03
N ASP A 151 4.20 11.39 -7.39
CA ASP A 151 3.70 12.39 -6.47
C ASP A 151 2.98 11.75 -5.29
N ALA A 152 3.01 12.44 -4.14
CA ALA A 152 2.25 11.99 -2.99
C ALA A 152 0.75 12.08 -3.31
N PRO A 153 0.01 10.97 -3.24
CA PRO A 153 -1.43 10.99 -3.44
C PRO A 153 -2.11 11.90 -2.41
N VAL A 154 -2.96 12.79 -2.89
CA VAL A 154 -3.82 13.61 -2.04
C VAL A 154 -5.07 12.79 -1.72
N GLU A 155 -5.31 12.52 -0.44
CA GLU A 155 -6.50 11.84 0.03
C GLU A 155 -7.72 12.76 -0.13
N LEU A 156 -8.74 12.32 -0.86
CA LEU A 156 -10.00 13.03 -1.06
C LEU A 156 -11.09 12.57 -0.08
N THR A 157 -11.03 11.31 0.32
CA THR A 157 -11.92 10.74 1.35
C THR A 157 -11.08 9.97 2.35
N ALA A 158 -11.46 10.02 3.64
CA ALA A 158 -10.77 9.25 4.67
C ALA A 158 -10.76 7.74 4.36
N GLU A 159 -9.69 7.07 4.73
CA GLU A 159 -9.57 5.61 4.65
C GLU A 159 -10.67 4.95 5.49
N ARG A 160 -11.38 3.98 4.93
CA ARG A 160 -12.54 3.33 5.56
C ARG A 160 -12.50 1.83 5.34
N VAL A 161 -13.25 1.14 6.20
CA VAL A 161 -13.67 -0.24 5.98
C VAL A 161 -15.18 -0.28 5.95
N SER A 162 -15.75 -0.98 4.99
CA SER A 162 -17.21 -1.17 4.90
C SER A 162 -17.56 -2.36 4.02
N PRO A 163 -18.82 -2.83 4.08
CA PRO A 163 -19.37 -3.69 3.04
C PRO A 163 -19.25 -3.04 1.66
N PRO A 164 -19.03 -3.82 0.59
CA PRO A 164 -18.79 -3.31 -0.77
C PRO A 164 -19.91 -2.42 -1.32
N GLU A 165 -21.15 -2.64 -0.91
CA GLU A 165 -22.31 -1.85 -1.31
C GLU A 165 -22.28 -0.39 -0.80
N LEU A 166 -21.54 -0.12 0.27
CA LEU A 166 -21.39 1.21 0.85
C LEU A 166 -20.23 2.02 0.28
N VAL A 167 -19.43 1.44 -0.62
CA VAL A 167 -18.37 2.17 -1.32
C VAL A 167 -19.00 3.27 -2.18
N THR A 168 -18.59 4.52 -2.03
CA THR A 168 -19.05 5.65 -2.85
C THR A 168 -18.07 5.99 -3.96
N ILE A 169 -18.59 6.52 -5.05
CA ILE A 169 -17.80 7.01 -6.19
C ILE A 169 -17.88 8.53 -6.16
N GLU A 170 -16.80 9.18 -5.78
CA GLU A 170 -16.73 10.63 -5.73
C GLU A 170 -16.72 11.25 -7.15
N SER A 171 -17.17 12.50 -7.25
CA SER A 171 -17.11 13.25 -8.53
C SER A 171 -15.66 13.38 -9.00
N GLY A 172 -15.44 13.13 -10.29
CA GLY A 172 -14.10 13.19 -10.89
C GLY A 172 -13.28 11.90 -10.75
N VAL A 173 -13.80 10.85 -10.12
CA VAL A 173 -13.18 9.52 -10.15
C VAL A 173 -13.27 8.97 -11.56
N ARG A 174 -12.14 8.51 -12.10
CA ARG A 174 -12.01 7.88 -13.41
C ARG A 174 -11.38 6.50 -13.34
N HIS A 175 -10.61 6.24 -12.30
CA HIS A 175 -9.86 5.01 -12.12
C HIS A 175 -10.32 4.28 -10.87
N VAL A 176 -10.28 2.96 -10.93
CA VAL A 176 -10.48 2.09 -9.76
C VAL A 176 -9.40 1.03 -9.71
N ALA A 177 -8.85 0.77 -8.52
CA ALA A 177 -7.73 -0.14 -8.32
C ALA A 177 -7.85 -0.97 -7.05
N GLY A 178 -7.05 -2.03 -6.98
CA GLY A 178 -6.88 -2.88 -5.81
C GLY A 178 -7.57 -4.24 -5.92
N ASN A 179 -7.12 -5.19 -5.12
CA ASN A 179 -7.55 -6.59 -5.14
C ASN A 179 -8.99 -6.81 -4.63
N GLY A 180 -9.57 -5.84 -3.92
CA GLY A 180 -10.96 -5.89 -3.46
C GLY A 180 -11.97 -5.95 -4.62
N ILE A 181 -11.63 -5.38 -5.77
CA ILE A 181 -12.51 -5.38 -6.95
C ILE A 181 -12.72 -6.81 -7.49
N VAL A 182 -11.64 -7.59 -7.56
CA VAL A 182 -11.69 -8.98 -8.03
C VAL A 182 -12.40 -9.89 -7.02
N ARG A 183 -12.21 -9.61 -5.73
CA ARG A 183 -12.78 -10.39 -4.62
C ARG A 183 -14.29 -10.17 -4.41
N HIS A 184 -14.84 -9.04 -4.92
CA HIS A 184 -16.23 -8.64 -4.74
C HIS A 184 -16.94 -8.39 -6.08
N PRO A 185 -17.49 -9.43 -6.76
CA PRO A 185 -18.09 -9.32 -8.09
C PRO A 185 -19.20 -8.27 -8.18
N ALA A 186 -20.07 -8.15 -7.17
CA ALA A 186 -21.15 -7.15 -7.16
C ALA A 186 -20.61 -5.70 -7.13
N LEU A 187 -19.53 -5.43 -6.39
CA LEU A 187 -18.84 -4.15 -6.44
C LEU A 187 -18.27 -3.90 -7.83
N ARG A 188 -17.61 -4.89 -8.41
CA ARG A 188 -17.04 -4.81 -9.75
C ARG A 188 -18.08 -4.45 -10.81
N GLU A 189 -19.23 -5.13 -10.82
CA GLU A 189 -20.32 -4.85 -11.75
C GLU A 189 -20.84 -3.40 -11.61
N ARG A 190 -21.02 -2.92 -10.39
CA ARG A 190 -21.45 -1.55 -10.11
C ARG A 190 -20.43 -0.52 -10.62
N LEU A 191 -19.14 -0.77 -10.41
CA LEU A 191 -18.07 0.11 -10.87
C LEU A 191 -17.92 0.11 -12.40
N LEU A 192 -18.14 -1.05 -13.05
CA LEU A 192 -18.20 -1.14 -14.53
C LEU A 192 -19.34 -0.30 -15.09
N GLY A 193 -20.52 -0.36 -14.47
CA GLY A 193 -21.68 0.45 -14.85
C GLY A 193 -21.43 1.96 -14.74
N ALA A 194 -20.48 2.38 -13.91
CA ALA A 194 -20.06 3.77 -13.75
C ALA A 194 -19.03 4.24 -14.80
N GLY A 195 -18.57 3.37 -15.70
CA GLY A 195 -17.63 3.69 -16.77
C GLY A 195 -16.19 3.98 -16.32
N LEU A 196 -15.78 3.42 -15.17
CA LEU A 196 -14.42 3.59 -14.63
C LEU A 196 -13.40 2.73 -15.36
N GLN A 197 -12.14 3.18 -15.38
CA GLN A 197 -11.00 2.40 -15.85
C GLN A 197 -10.46 1.53 -14.72
N PHE A 198 -10.28 0.24 -15.01
CA PHE A 198 -9.88 -0.76 -14.01
C PHE A 198 -8.39 -1.01 -14.04
N HIS A 199 -7.79 -1.05 -12.85
CA HIS A 199 -6.42 -1.45 -12.59
C HIS A 199 -6.47 -2.60 -11.56
N GLU A 200 -6.91 -3.75 -12.03
CA GLU A 200 -7.07 -4.96 -11.21
C GLU A 200 -5.70 -5.52 -10.81
N ASP A 201 -5.66 -6.34 -9.76
CA ASP A 201 -4.46 -7.04 -9.27
C ASP A 201 -3.30 -6.12 -8.85
N LEU A 202 -3.58 -4.86 -8.52
CA LEU A 202 -2.62 -4.00 -7.85
C LEU A 202 -2.67 -4.20 -6.33
N TYR A 203 -1.49 -4.40 -5.79
CA TYR A 203 -1.24 -4.52 -4.34
C TYR A 203 -0.35 -3.36 -3.88
N PRO A 204 -0.43 -2.95 -2.60
CA PRO A 204 0.62 -2.12 -2.02
C PRO A 204 1.97 -2.80 -2.24
N ARG A 205 2.94 -2.07 -2.79
CA ARG A 205 4.22 -2.65 -3.16
C ARG A 205 5.37 -1.77 -2.70
N ALA A 206 6.43 -2.42 -2.22
CA ALA A 206 7.53 -1.77 -1.54
C ALA A 206 8.29 -0.74 -2.40
N ASP A 207 8.37 -0.90 -3.73
CA ASP A 207 8.99 0.08 -4.63
C ASP A 207 8.23 1.42 -4.61
N THR A 208 6.92 1.39 -4.68
CA THR A 208 6.09 2.60 -4.58
C THR A 208 6.16 3.21 -3.17
N ILE A 209 6.18 2.36 -2.14
CA ILE A 209 6.37 2.81 -0.75
C ILE A 209 7.74 3.46 -0.57
N ALA A 210 8.80 2.98 -1.24
CA ALA A 210 10.12 3.60 -1.22
C ALA A 210 10.09 5.01 -1.81
N HIS A 211 9.45 5.21 -2.96
CA HIS A 211 9.28 6.54 -3.56
C HIS A 211 8.54 7.51 -2.65
N LEU A 212 7.38 7.10 -2.12
CA LEU A 212 6.59 7.93 -1.21
C LEU A 212 7.34 8.19 0.10
N GLY A 213 8.02 7.16 0.63
CA GLY A 213 8.82 7.25 1.84
C GLY A 213 10.00 8.20 1.71
N ALA A 214 10.71 8.17 0.57
CA ALA A 214 11.81 9.09 0.30
C ALA A 214 11.35 10.56 0.32
N ARG A 215 10.14 10.85 -0.17
CA ARG A 215 9.56 12.22 -0.09
C ARG A 215 9.26 12.63 1.35
N VAL A 216 8.68 11.73 2.14
CA VAL A 216 8.39 11.98 3.57
C VAL A 216 9.68 12.22 4.34
N LEU A 217 10.68 11.37 4.14
CA LEU A 217 11.99 11.49 4.79
C LEU A 217 12.73 12.75 4.32
N GLY A 218 12.73 13.04 3.01
CA GLY A 218 13.36 14.23 2.44
C GLY A 218 12.72 15.54 2.89
N ALA A 219 11.44 15.52 3.29
CA ALA A 219 10.74 16.65 3.90
C ALA A 219 10.97 16.76 5.42
N GLY A 220 11.73 15.85 6.03
CA GLY A 220 11.95 15.80 7.48
C GLY A 220 10.71 15.35 8.27
N LEU A 221 9.76 14.67 7.64
CA LEU A 221 8.51 14.22 8.25
C LEU A 221 8.56 12.74 8.69
N GLY A 222 9.73 12.11 8.65
CA GLY A 222 9.94 10.79 9.23
C GLY A 222 9.69 10.79 10.74
N VAL A 223 9.21 9.67 11.26
CA VAL A 223 8.99 9.46 12.69
C VAL A 223 10.12 8.62 13.29
N SER A 224 10.27 8.60 14.61
CA SER A 224 11.19 7.66 15.25
C SER A 224 10.68 6.21 15.08
N ALA A 225 11.58 5.25 15.18
CA ALA A 225 11.23 3.84 15.00
C ALA A 225 10.12 3.39 15.98
N GLU A 226 10.10 3.86 17.22
CA GLU A 226 9.09 3.54 18.22
C GLU A 226 7.71 4.10 17.85
N GLN A 227 7.66 5.17 17.07
CA GLN A 227 6.43 5.80 16.58
C GLN A 227 5.93 5.22 15.25
N ALA A 228 6.68 4.30 14.65
CA ALA A 228 6.29 3.60 13.42
C ALA A 228 5.20 2.56 13.71
N LEU A 229 3.97 3.02 13.91
CA LEU A 229 2.83 2.20 14.30
C LEU A 229 1.92 1.91 13.10
N PRO A 230 1.28 0.72 13.04
CA PRO A 230 0.26 0.43 12.05
C PRO A 230 -1.00 1.24 12.29
N THR A 231 -1.73 1.54 11.22
CA THR A 231 -3.04 2.20 11.27
C THR A 231 -4.14 1.17 11.13
N TYR A 232 -5.01 1.10 12.13
CA TYR A 232 -6.19 0.24 12.12
C TYR A 232 -7.42 1.09 11.81
N VAL A 233 -8.11 0.75 10.72
CA VAL A 233 -9.34 1.45 10.28
C VAL A 233 -10.59 0.71 10.78
N ARG A 234 -10.43 -0.55 11.21
CA ARG A 234 -11.53 -1.34 11.77
C ARG A 234 -11.54 -1.20 13.29
N ASP A 235 -12.57 -0.54 13.83
CA ASP A 235 -12.72 -0.35 15.28
C ASP A 235 -13.26 -1.62 15.99
N ASP A 236 -14.02 -2.48 15.29
CA ASP A 236 -14.64 -3.70 15.84
C ASP A 236 -13.88 -4.97 15.40
N VAL A 237 -12.75 -5.28 16.05
CA VAL A 237 -11.96 -6.50 15.75
C VAL A 237 -12.45 -7.72 16.55
N ALA A 238 -13.31 -7.56 17.55
CA ALA A 238 -13.81 -8.62 18.41
C ALA A 238 -15.32 -8.54 18.59
N ARG A 239 -16.09 -9.28 17.80
CA ARG A 239 -17.43 -9.65 18.23
C ARG A 239 -17.28 -10.72 19.33
N PRO A 240 -17.85 -10.54 20.54
CA PRO A 240 -17.90 -11.61 21.53
C PRO A 240 -18.56 -12.84 20.86
N SER A 241 -17.92 -13.99 20.93
CA SER A 241 -18.54 -15.24 20.50
C SER A 241 -19.80 -15.44 21.37
N SER A 242 -20.97 -15.43 20.75
CA SER A 242 -22.20 -15.85 21.39
C SER A 242 -22.14 -17.38 21.57
N VAL A 243 -21.38 -17.85 22.55
CA VAL A 243 -21.51 -19.22 23.05
C VAL A 243 -22.75 -19.22 23.92
N PRO A 244 -23.80 -20.00 23.60
CA PRO A 244 -24.92 -20.18 24.51
C PRO A 244 -24.37 -20.82 25.78
N VAL A 245 -24.54 -20.17 26.93
CA VAL A 245 -24.32 -20.80 28.23
C VAL A 245 -25.37 -21.91 28.34
N MET A 246 -24.99 -23.15 28.12
CA MET A 246 -25.81 -24.30 28.47
C MET A 246 -26.06 -24.25 29.99
N GLY A 247 -27.31 -23.94 30.35
CA GLY A 247 -27.77 -24.00 31.72
C GLY A 247 -27.60 -25.42 32.24
N MET A 248 -26.77 -25.56 33.28
CA MET A 248 -26.80 -26.75 34.12
C MET A 248 -28.07 -26.69 34.97
N SER A 249 -29.01 -27.62 34.71
CA SER A 249 -30.13 -27.98 35.61
C SER A 249 -29.66 -29.10 36.51
#